data_847ce0d458a43236f1eab3d7bade3ed3
#
_entry.id   847ce0d458a43236f1eab3d7bade3ed3
#
_cell.length_a   1.000
_cell.length_b   1.000
_cell.length_c   1.000
_cell.angle_alpha   90.00
_cell.angle_beta   90.00
_cell.angle_gamma   90.00
#
_symmetry.space_group_name_H-M   'P 1'
#
loop_
_entity.id
_entity.type
_entity.pdbx_description
1 polymer ?
#
loop_
_entity_poly.entity_id
_entity_poly.type
_entity_poly.pdbx_seq_one_letter_code
_entity_poly.pdbx_strand_id
1 'polypeptide(L)'
;MGDRMAFRFDSGATWLNLLATRGTHFGEHPVERMPTVGRLVEWLDAVELRPVRKVSAADLELAWELREALRPVALATVDGVPPDSAQVKALGRFLDGESVSLKVTDRLVRTPPATATDALGRIARQAVDHLTGPEREFLSVCPEHDCRGVFSDPSGRRRWCPNPACATRGRVRAHRARKAQSE
;
A
#
# COMPACT_ATOMS: atom_id res chain seq x y z
N MET A 1 -8.98 13.07 17.53
CA MET A 1 -9.37 12.72 16.13
C MET A 1 -8.08 12.61 15.33
N GLY A 2 -7.68 11.41 14.89
CA GLY A 2 -6.38 11.24 14.20
C GLY A 2 -6.36 12.00 12.86
N ASP A 3 -5.18 12.52 12.50
CA ASP A 3 -4.97 13.23 11.24
C ASP A 3 -5.32 12.32 10.04
N ARG A 4 -6.30 12.74 9.24
CA ARG A 4 -6.74 12.02 8.04
C ARG A 4 -5.67 11.98 6.96
N MET A 5 -4.74 12.95 6.97
CA MET A 5 -3.63 13.08 6.03
C MET A 5 -2.35 12.37 6.47
N ALA A 6 -2.31 11.83 7.68
CA ALA A 6 -1.18 11.03 8.15
C ALA A 6 -1.01 9.76 7.32
N PHE A 7 0.22 9.47 6.95
CA PHE A 7 0.57 8.21 6.31
C PHE A 7 0.30 7.01 7.23
N ARG A 8 0.14 5.85 6.63
CA ARG A 8 -0.02 4.56 7.32
C ARG A 8 1.15 3.67 6.94
N PHE A 9 1.89 3.22 7.94
CA PHE A 9 3.09 2.37 7.76
C PHE A 9 2.95 0.99 8.41
N ASP A 10 1.76 0.64 8.83
CA ASP A 10 1.41 -0.55 9.59
C ASP A 10 0.55 -1.55 8.79
N SER A 11 0.58 -1.43 7.43
CA SER A 11 -0.13 -2.37 6.55
C SER A 11 0.62 -3.70 6.32
N GLY A 12 1.84 -3.85 6.84
CA GLY A 12 2.62 -5.09 6.82
C GLY A 12 3.68 -5.18 5.72
N ALA A 13 3.69 -4.30 4.72
CA ALA A 13 4.73 -4.21 3.70
C ALA A 13 4.75 -2.81 3.07
N THR A 14 5.89 -2.40 2.49
CA THR A 14 6.05 -1.05 1.90
C THR A 14 5.06 -0.82 0.75
N TRP A 15 4.88 -1.81 -0.13
CA TRP A 15 3.91 -1.69 -1.21
C TRP A 15 2.44 -1.59 -0.73
N LEU A 16 2.10 -2.23 0.39
CA LEU A 16 0.79 -2.09 1.04
C LEU A 16 0.62 -0.70 1.67
N ASN A 17 1.69 -0.15 2.24
CA ASN A 17 1.72 1.22 2.73
C ASN A 17 1.55 2.24 1.59
N LEU A 18 2.07 1.93 0.37
CA LEU A 18 1.80 2.74 -0.83
C LEU A 18 0.32 2.70 -1.21
N LEU A 19 -0.33 1.55 -1.19
CA LEU A 19 -1.79 1.47 -1.40
C LEU A 19 -2.57 2.29 -0.38
N ALA A 20 -2.11 2.30 0.88
CA ALA A 20 -2.74 3.02 1.98
C ALA A 20 -2.57 4.55 1.88
N THR A 21 -1.74 5.08 0.98
CA THR A 21 -1.66 6.54 0.72
C THR A 21 -2.96 7.09 0.15
N ARG A 22 -3.81 6.25 -0.45
CA ARG A 22 -5.18 6.63 -0.85
C ARG A 22 -6.19 5.88 0.02
N GLY A 23 -6.74 6.57 1.00
CA GLY A 23 -7.75 6.03 1.91
C GLY A 23 -9.17 6.13 1.36
N THR A 24 -10.09 5.28 1.86
CA THR A 24 -11.49 5.22 1.42
C THR A 24 -11.62 5.23 -0.11
N HIS A 25 -10.82 4.39 -0.75
CA HIS A 25 -10.62 4.42 -2.21
C HIS A 25 -11.93 4.26 -3.01
N PHE A 26 -12.88 3.47 -2.48
CA PHE A 26 -14.16 3.19 -3.10
C PHE A 26 -15.31 4.05 -2.54
N GLY A 27 -15.01 5.00 -1.67
CA GLY A 27 -16.00 5.92 -1.13
C GLY A 27 -16.21 7.16 -2.00
N GLU A 28 -17.27 7.91 -1.70
CA GLU A 28 -17.58 9.18 -2.40
C GLU A 28 -16.47 10.24 -2.23
N HIS A 29 -15.73 10.18 -1.11
CA HIS A 29 -14.69 11.15 -0.78
C HIS A 29 -13.38 10.45 -0.44
N PRO A 30 -12.64 9.93 -1.44
CA PRO A 30 -11.31 9.32 -1.21
C PRO A 30 -10.35 10.34 -0.60
N VAL A 31 -9.49 9.86 0.30
CA VAL A 31 -8.48 10.70 0.95
C VAL A 31 -7.14 10.46 0.28
N GLU A 32 -6.65 11.43 -0.49
CA GLU A 32 -5.30 11.40 -1.06
C GLU A 32 -4.30 11.96 -0.05
N ARG A 33 -3.39 11.13 0.47
CA ARG A 33 -2.38 11.51 1.48
C ARG A 33 -1.06 11.95 0.86
N MET A 34 -0.90 11.66 -0.43
CA MET A 34 0.31 12.00 -1.20
C MET A 34 -0.05 12.90 -2.39
N PRO A 35 -0.63 14.10 -2.15
CA PRO A 35 -1.11 14.98 -3.23
C PRO A 35 -0.02 15.85 -3.86
N THR A 36 1.20 15.87 -3.32
CA THR A 36 2.29 16.75 -3.77
C THR A 36 3.63 16.03 -3.82
N VAL A 37 4.58 16.55 -4.59
CA VAL A 37 5.97 16.08 -4.64
C VAL A 37 6.61 16.05 -3.24
N GLY A 38 6.36 17.09 -2.42
CA GLY A 38 6.87 17.13 -1.05
C GLY A 38 6.36 15.96 -0.20
N ARG A 39 5.09 15.58 -0.36
CA ARG A 39 4.52 14.42 0.33
C ARG A 39 5.08 13.10 -0.19
N LEU A 40 5.37 12.99 -1.48
CA LEU A 40 6.06 11.81 -2.03
C LEU A 40 7.47 11.69 -1.42
N VAL A 41 8.22 12.79 -1.36
CA VAL A 41 9.56 12.80 -0.74
C VAL A 41 9.50 12.37 0.72
N GLU A 42 8.57 12.94 1.50
CA GLU A 42 8.35 12.57 2.90
C GLU A 42 8.03 11.08 3.06
N TRP A 43 7.17 10.54 2.20
CA TRP A 43 6.80 9.13 2.24
C TRP A 43 7.98 8.22 1.88
N LEU A 44 8.72 8.53 0.80
CA LEU A 44 9.91 7.77 0.39
C LEU A 44 11.01 7.79 1.46
N ASP A 45 11.18 8.93 2.13
CA ASP A 45 12.13 9.06 3.25
C ASP A 45 11.72 8.15 4.42
N ALA A 46 10.45 8.17 4.79
CA ALA A 46 9.91 7.36 5.89
C ALA A 46 10.03 5.84 5.66
N VAL A 47 10.07 5.40 4.39
CA VAL A 47 10.28 3.98 4.04
C VAL A 47 11.72 3.66 3.63
N GLU A 48 12.68 4.56 3.90
CA GLU A 48 14.12 4.44 3.59
C GLU A 48 14.41 4.24 2.09
N LEU A 49 13.60 4.82 1.22
CA LEU A 49 13.73 4.76 -0.24
C LEU A 49 13.90 6.14 -0.88
N ARG A 50 14.38 7.13 -0.12
CA ARG A 50 14.65 8.47 -0.64
C ARG A 50 15.70 8.40 -1.76
N PRO A 51 15.39 8.86 -2.99
CA PRO A 51 16.32 8.81 -4.10
C PRO A 51 17.41 9.89 -3.97
N VAL A 52 18.57 9.62 -4.61
CA VAL A 52 19.67 10.59 -4.69
C VAL A 52 19.30 11.79 -5.55
N ARG A 53 18.63 11.55 -6.69
CA ARG A 53 18.13 12.62 -7.56
C ARG A 53 16.90 13.27 -7.01
N LYS A 54 16.74 14.56 -7.31
CA LYS A 54 15.56 15.35 -6.93
C LYS A 54 14.29 14.74 -7.54
N VAL A 55 13.28 14.56 -6.70
CA VAL A 55 11.96 14.07 -7.10
C VAL A 55 11.19 15.17 -7.84
N SER A 56 10.52 14.81 -8.92
CA SER A 56 9.75 15.68 -9.81
C SER A 56 8.25 15.42 -9.75
N ALA A 57 7.47 16.24 -10.47
CA ALA A 57 6.02 16.02 -10.64
C ALA A 57 5.74 14.73 -11.42
N ALA A 58 6.54 14.42 -12.45
CA ALA A 58 6.40 13.15 -13.19
C ALA A 58 6.64 11.91 -12.30
N ASP A 59 7.54 12.00 -11.32
CA ASP A 59 7.75 10.92 -10.36
C ASP A 59 6.54 10.72 -9.42
N LEU A 60 5.84 11.80 -9.08
CA LEU A 60 4.60 11.72 -8.31
C LEU A 60 3.49 11.01 -9.12
N GLU A 61 3.36 11.33 -10.39
CA GLU A 61 2.43 10.66 -11.30
C GLU A 61 2.77 9.17 -11.42
N LEU A 62 4.04 8.82 -11.60
CA LEU A 62 4.50 7.42 -11.60
C LEU A 62 4.18 6.68 -10.31
N ALA A 63 4.30 7.35 -9.15
CA ALA A 63 3.94 6.74 -7.87
C ALA A 63 2.44 6.45 -7.78
N TRP A 64 1.60 7.33 -8.31
CA TRP A 64 0.16 7.08 -8.41
C TRP A 64 -0.15 5.96 -9.40
N GLU A 65 0.50 5.93 -10.58
CA GLU A 65 0.34 4.86 -11.57
C GLU A 65 0.70 3.49 -10.96
N LEU A 66 1.82 3.37 -10.27
CA LEU A 66 2.20 2.14 -9.58
C LEU A 66 1.15 1.72 -8.56
N ARG A 67 0.68 2.65 -7.73
CA ARG A 67 -0.36 2.39 -6.75
C ARG A 67 -1.65 1.87 -7.38
N GLU A 68 -2.08 2.49 -8.48
CA GLU A 68 -3.31 2.07 -9.18
C GLU A 68 -3.13 0.79 -10.00
N ALA A 69 -1.92 0.46 -10.45
CA ALA A 69 -1.60 -0.84 -11.06
C ALA A 69 -1.58 -1.98 -10.01
N LEU A 70 -1.05 -1.73 -8.83
CA LEU A 70 -0.97 -2.72 -7.74
C LEU A 70 -2.33 -3.05 -7.13
N ARG A 71 -3.20 -2.06 -6.97
CA ARG A 71 -4.47 -2.22 -6.24
C ARG A 71 -5.37 -3.33 -6.78
N PRO A 72 -5.70 -3.39 -8.08
CA PRO A 72 -6.57 -4.43 -8.60
C PRO A 72 -5.93 -5.82 -8.54
N VAL A 73 -4.61 -5.93 -8.73
CA VAL A 73 -3.89 -7.20 -8.60
C VAL A 73 -3.94 -7.71 -7.15
N ALA A 74 -3.71 -6.81 -6.18
CA ALA A 74 -3.82 -7.14 -4.77
C ALA A 74 -5.23 -7.60 -4.38
N LEU A 75 -6.26 -6.92 -4.87
CA LEU A 75 -7.66 -7.28 -4.60
C LEU A 75 -8.02 -8.62 -5.23
N ALA A 76 -7.62 -8.87 -6.48
CA ALA A 76 -7.83 -10.15 -7.14
C ALA A 76 -7.20 -11.31 -6.36
N THR A 77 -5.97 -11.09 -5.84
CA THR A 77 -5.26 -12.08 -5.02
C THR A 77 -6.03 -12.42 -3.74
N VAL A 78 -6.52 -11.42 -3.00
CA VAL A 78 -7.28 -11.65 -1.74
C VAL A 78 -8.68 -12.20 -2.00
N ASP A 79 -9.30 -11.84 -3.13
CA ASP A 79 -10.61 -12.35 -3.54
C ASP A 79 -10.51 -13.78 -4.16
N GLY A 80 -9.29 -14.32 -4.34
CA GLY A 80 -9.05 -15.65 -4.90
C GLY A 80 -9.41 -15.77 -6.39
N VAL A 81 -9.37 -14.65 -7.13
CA VAL A 81 -9.67 -14.60 -8.57
C VAL A 81 -8.41 -14.23 -9.36
N PRO A 82 -8.26 -14.71 -10.61
CA PRO A 82 -7.12 -14.32 -11.43
C PRO A 82 -7.16 -12.81 -11.73
N PRO A 83 -6.01 -12.11 -11.62
CA PRO A 83 -5.92 -10.71 -12.01
C PRO A 83 -6.04 -10.55 -13.52
N ASP A 84 -6.54 -9.40 -13.97
CA ASP A 84 -6.61 -9.04 -15.38
C ASP A 84 -5.20 -8.89 -16.00
N SER A 85 -5.02 -9.42 -17.21
CA SER A 85 -3.72 -9.42 -17.90
C SER A 85 -3.18 -8.01 -18.20
N ALA A 86 -4.07 -7.04 -18.47
CA ALA A 86 -3.66 -5.66 -18.68
C ALA A 86 -3.13 -5.02 -17.40
N GLN A 87 -3.71 -5.36 -16.25
CA GLN A 87 -3.25 -4.89 -14.93
C GLN A 87 -1.87 -5.48 -14.61
N VAL A 88 -1.66 -6.77 -14.85
CA VAL A 88 -0.36 -7.44 -14.69
C VAL A 88 0.69 -6.81 -15.62
N LYS A 89 0.35 -6.54 -16.87
CA LYS A 89 1.23 -5.87 -17.82
C LYS A 89 1.58 -4.44 -17.37
N ALA A 90 0.62 -3.70 -16.83
CA ALA A 90 0.87 -2.36 -16.30
C ALA A 90 1.85 -2.38 -15.11
N LEU A 91 1.73 -3.37 -14.21
CA LEU A 91 2.68 -3.58 -13.12
C LEU A 91 4.07 -3.99 -13.64
N GLY A 92 4.13 -4.83 -14.67
CA GLY A 92 5.39 -5.30 -15.27
C GLY A 92 6.33 -4.16 -15.70
N ARG A 93 5.77 -3.02 -16.15
CA ARG A 93 6.58 -1.84 -16.54
C ARG A 93 7.44 -1.26 -15.41
N PHE A 94 7.11 -1.51 -14.15
CA PHE A 94 7.87 -1.06 -13.00
C PHE A 94 8.96 -2.06 -12.57
N LEU A 95 9.04 -3.23 -13.18
CA LEU A 95 10.03 -4.25 -12.84
C LEU A 95 11.34 -4.06 -13.60
N ASP A 96 11.31 -3.33 -14.71
CA ASP A 96 12.49 -2.96 -15.48
C ASP A 96 13.21 -1.82 -14.75
N GLY A 97 14.30 -2.12 -14.05
CA GLY A 97 15.00 -1.10 -13.30
C GLY A 97 16.29 -1.57 -12.64
N GLU A 98 16.92 -0.65 -11.92
CA GLU A 98 18.21 -0.80 -11.26
C GLU A 98 18.29 -2.06 -10.38
N SER A 99 19.42 -2.75 -10.45
CA SER A 99 19.78 -3.80 -9.50
C SER A 99 20.10 -3.18 -8.14
N VAL A 100 19.57 -3.79 -7.07
CA VAL A 100 19.85 -3.35 -5.70
C VAL A 100 21.32 -3.64 -5.36
N SER A 101 22.09 -2.59 -5.06
CA SER A 101 23.44 -2.74 -4.53
C SER A 101 23.47 -2.73 -3.01
N LEU A 102 24.34 -3.54 -2.44
CA LEU A 102 24.51 -3.68 -0.99
C LEU A 102 25.86 -3.11 -0.55
N LYS A 103 25.90 -2.52 0.64
CA LYS A 103 27.12 -2.09 1.31
C LYS A 103 27.12 -2.63 2.74
N VAL A 104 28.33 -2.89 3.26
CA VAL A 104 28.54 -3.23 4.66
C VAL A 104 29.17 -2.02 5.35
N THR A 105 28.54 -1.56 6.41
CA THR A 105 29.07 -0.56 7.34
C THR A 105 29.18 -1.20 8.73
N ASP A 106 28.56 -0.69 9.75
CA ASP A 106 28.26 -1.35 11.03
C ASP A 106 27.17 -2.43 10.88
N ARG A 107 26.41 -2.35 9.81
CA ARG A 107 25.36 -3.29 9.39
C ARG A 107 25.28 -3.41 7.88
N LEU A 108 24.53 -4.39 7.41
CA LEU A 108 24.19 -4.49 5.99
C LEU A 108 23.19 -3.40 5.61
N VAL A 109 23.52 -2.57 4.63
CA VAL A 109 22.66 -1.50 4.12
C VAL A 109 22.48 -1.61 2.61
N ARG A 110 21.31 -1.23 2.14
CA ARG A 110 21.06 -1.04 0.70
C ARG A 110 21.57 0.34 0.28
N THR A 111 22.16 0.45 -0.90
CA THR A 111 22.43 1.77 -1.46
C THR A 111 21.12 2.49 -1.71
N PRO A 112 21.05 3.82 -1.47
CA PRO A 112 19.90 4.61 -1.86
C PRO A 112 19.58 4.43 -3.36
N PRO A 113 18.31 4.45 -3.77
CA PRO A 113 17.95 4.43 -5.17
C PRO A 113 18.47 5.69 -5.87
N ALA A 114 18.94 5.58 -7.12
CA ALA A 114 19.44 6.75 -7.84
C ALA A 114 18.30 7.72 -8.19
N THR A 115 17.15 7.18 -8.57
CA THR A 115 15.95 7.93 -8.99
C THR A 115 14.70 7.47 -8.24
N ALA A 116 13.62 8.24 -8.35
CA ALA A 116 12.32 7.82 -7.84
C ALA A 116 11.78 6.59 -8.59
N THR A 117 12.05 6.46 -9.89
CA THR A 117 11.72 5.27 -10.68
C THR A 117 12.37 4.01 -10.09
N ASP A 118 13.63 4.09 -9.66
CA ASP A 118 14.32 2.96 -9.02
C ASP A 118 13.70 2.61 -7.67
N ALA A 119 13.32 3.63 -6.88
CA ALA A 119 12.59 3.44 -5.63
C ALA A 119 11.27 2.72 -5.85
N LEU A 120 10.48 3.17 -6.83
CA LEU A 120 9.20 2.56 -7.20
C LEU A 120 9.39 1.13 -7.75
N GLY A 121 10.44 0.89 -8.52
CA GLY A 121 10.80 -0.45 -9.00
C GLY A 121 11.11 -1.42 -7.84
N ARG A 122 11.80 -0.96 -6.78
CA ARG A 122 12.01 -1.78 -5.57
C ARG A 122 10.70 -2.12 -4.86
N ILE A 123 9.76 -1.18 -4.80
CA ILE A 123 8.43 -1.41 -4.24
C ILE A 123 7.63 -2.40 -5.08
N ALA A 124 7.66 -2.25 -6.41
CA ALA A 124 6.99 -3.16 -7.34
C ALA A 124 7.51 -4.60 -7.22
N ARG A 125 8.84 -4.79 -7.14
CA ARG A 125 9.45 -6.10 -6.92
C ARG A 125 9.02 -6.73 -5.59
N GLN A 126 9.05 -5.96 -4.49
CA GLN A 126 8.54 -6.44 -3.20
C GLN A 126 7.08 -6.89 -3.30
N ALA A 127 6.26 -6.13 -4.04
CA ALA A 127 4.86 -6.50 -4.24
C ALA A 127 4.71 -7.81 -5.02
N VAL A 128 5.47 -7.99 -6.12
CA VAL A 128 5.44 -9.22 -6.90
C VAL A 128 5.89 -10.42 -6.07
N ASP A 129 7.00 -10.29 -5.33
CA ASP A 129 7.49 -11.36 -4.45
C ASP A 129 6.43 -11.77 -3.42
N HIS A 130 5.75 -10.78 -2.81
CA HIS A 130 4.70 -11.03 -1.82
C HIS A 130 3.44 -11.65 -2.46
N LEU A 131 3.00 -11.16 -3.64
CA LEU A 131 1.79 -11.64 -4.33
C LEU A 131 1.95 -13.02 -4.95
N THR A 132 3.17 -13.42 -5.30
CA THR A 132 3.48 -14.72 -5.92
C THR A 132 4.06 -15.73 -4.94
N GLY A 133 4.65 -15.27 -3.84
CA GLY A 133 5.24 -16.09 -2.79
C GLY A 133 4.20 -16.64 -1.79
N PRO A 134 4.63 -17.46 -0.82
CA PRO A 134 3.74 -18.05 0.18
C PRO A 134 3.11 -17.00 1.11
N GLU A 135 3.74 -15.84 1.28
CA GLU A 135 3.26 -14.77 2.15
C GLU A 135 1.94 -14.12 1.67
N ARG A 136 1.52 -14.38 0.41
CA ARG A 136 0.22 -13.95 -0.11
C ARG A 136 -0.95 -14.46 0.75
N GLU A 137 -0.77 -15.58 1.43
CA GLU A 137 -1.79 -16.19 2.29
C GLU A 137 -2.09 -15.37 3.56
N PHE A 138 -1.18 -14.45 3.92
CA PHE A 138 -1.38 -13.51 5.02
C PHE A 138 -2.08 -12.22 4.58
N LEU A 139 -2.35 -12.05 3.30
CA LEU A 139 -3.06 -10.89 2.80
C LEU A 139 -4.54 -10.96 3.18
N SER A 140 -5.06 -9.83 3.64
CA SER A 140 -6.44 -9.67 4.04
C SER A 140 -7.00 -8.36 3.49
N VAL A 141 -8.30 -8.30 3.29
CA VAL A 141 -9.00 -7.09 2.84
C VAL A 141 -9.88 -6.51 3.93
N CYS A 142 -9.88 -5.19 4.05
CA CYS A 142 -10.76 -4.49 4.97
C CYS A 142 -12.24 -4.70 4.60
N PRO A 143 -13.12 -5.12 5.53
CA PRO A 143 -14.52 -5.40 5.24
C PRO A 143 -15.38 -4.14 5.03
N GLU A 144 -14.80 -2.94 5.20
CA GLU A 144 -15.49 -1.68 4.92
C GLU A 144 -15.57 -1.47 3.40
N HIS A 145 -16.80 -1.40 2.85
CA HIS A 145 -17.07 -1.35 1.40
C HIS A 145 -16.42 -0.13 0.72
N ASP A 146 -16.34 0.99 1.42
CA ASP A 146 -15.71 2.23 0.96
C ASP A 146 -14.18 2.21 1.06
N CYS A 147 -13.62 1.27 1.81
CA CYS A 147 -12.20 1.14 2.04
C CYS A 147 -11.56 0.03 1.22
N ARG A 148 -11.95 -1.23 1.45
CA ARG A 148 -11.33 -2.44 0.88
C ARG A 148 -9.80 -2.40 0.85
N GLY A 149 -9.18 -1.72 1.83
CA GLY A 149 -7.72 -1.62 1.94
C GLY A 149 -7.11 -3.00 2.20
N VAL A 150 -6.14 -3.40 1.38
CA VAL A 150 -5.39 -4.65 1.56
C VAL A 150 -4.28 -4.44 2.58
N PHE A 151 -4.06 -5.42 3.45
CA PHE A 151 -3.02 -5.44 4.48
C PHE A 151 -2.55 -6.87 4.73
N SER A 152 -1.34 -7.03 5.27
CA SER A 152 -0.82 -8.34 5.69
C SER A 152 -1.03 -8.53 7.19
N ASP A 153 -1.55 -9.70 7.56
CA ASP A 153 -1.76 -10.12 8.96
C ASP A 153 -1.34 -11.58 9.19
N PRO A 154 -0.05 -11.86 9.38
CA PRO A 154 0.42 -13.21 9.70
C PRO A 154 -0.19 -13.81 10.97
N SER A 155 -0.74 -12.97 11.84
CA SER A 155 -1.39 -13.44 13.09
C SER A 155 -2.83 -13.89 12.90
N GLY A 156 -3.48 -13.52 11.79
CA GLY A 156 -4.90 -13.80 11.51
C GLY A 156 -5.89 -13.12 12.46
N ARG A 157 -5.42 -12.16 13.30
CA ARG A 157 -6.25 -11.53 14.34
C ARG A 157 -6.86 -10.20 13.95
N ARG A 158 -6.39 -9.58 12.87
CA ARG A 158 -6.86 -8.28 12.40
C ARG A 158 -8.12 -8.45 11.53
N ARG A 159 -9.21 -7.88 11.94
CA ARG A 159 -10.44 -7.82 11.14
C ARG A 159 -10.49 -6.63 10.19
N TRP A 160 -9.83 -5.51 10.53
CA TRP A 160 -9.82 -4.28 9.76
C TRP A 160 -8.39 -3.88 9.42
N CYS A 161 -8.25 -3.12 8.31
CA CYS A 161 -6.99 -2.50 7.96
C CYS A 161 -6.53 -1.55 9.10
N PRO A 162 -5.27 -1.08 9.07
CA PRO A 162 -4.72 -0.19 10.10
C PRO A 162 -5.46 1.14 10.29
N ASN A 163 -6.35 1.52 9.37
CA ASN A 163 -7.11 2.75 9.52
C ASN A 163 -8.10 2.66 10.70
N PRO A 164 -7.88 3.43 11.79
CA PRO A 164 -8.72 3.34 13.00
C PRO A 164 -10.19 3.68 12.74
N ALA A 165 -10.48 4.49 11.73
CA ALA A 165 -11.86 4.81 11.35
C ALA A 165 -12.63 3.57 10.88
N CYS A 166 -11.98 2.61 10.22
CA CYS A 166 -12.63 1.37 9.77
C CYS A 166 -13.06 0.50 10.95
N ALA A 167 -12.17 0.26 11.90
CA ALA A 167 -12.49 -0.49 13.10
C ALA A 167 -13.60 0.18 13.94
N THR A 168 -13.56 1.51 14.07
CA THR A 168 -14.59 2.28 14.80
C THR A 168 -15.96 2.12 14.15
N ARG A 169 -16.05 2.32 12.82
CA ARG A 169 -17.33 2.16 12.09
C ARG A 169 -17.88 0.75 12.22
N GLY A 170 -17.04 -0.25 12.06
CA GLY A 170 -17.44 -1.65 12.16
C GLY A 170 -17.98 -2.00 13.56
N ARG A 171 -17.35 -1.52 14.63
CA ARG A 171 -17.80 -1.73 16.01
C ARG A 171 -19.13 -1.03 16.26
N VAL A 172 -19.33 0.19 15.78
CA VAL A 172 -20.60 0.94 15.92
C VAL A 172 -21.74 0.20 15.21
N ARG A 173 -21.52 -0.28 13.96
CA ARG A 173 -22.55 -1.08 13.26
C ARG A 173 -22.90 -2.36 14.02
N ALA A 174 -21.91 -3.10 14.49
CA ALA A 174 -22.13 -4.33 15.25
C ALA A 174 -22.92 -4.07 16.56
N HIS A 175 -22.64 -2.96 17.24
CA HIS A 175 -23.38 -2.56 18.44
C HIS A 175 -24.84 -2.25 18.12
N ARG A 176 -25.11 -1.44 17.08
CA ARG A 176 -26.47 -1.09 16.65
C ARG A 176 -27.28 -2.32 16.22
N ALA A 177 -26.66 -3.25 15.48
CA ALA A 177 -27.31 -4.49 15.07
C ALA A 177 -27.73 -5.35 16.27
N ARG A 178 -26.87 -5.49 17.29
CA ARG A 178 -27.22 -6.24 18.52
C ARG A 178 -28.37 -5.58 19.27
N LYS A 179 -28.38 -4.23 19.38
CA LYS A 179 -29.45 -3.51 20.05
C LYS A 179 -30.80 -3.72 19.36
N ALA A 180 -30.83 -3.67 18.03
CA ALA A 180 -32.06 -3.89 17.25
C ALA A 180 -32.59 -5.33 17.31
N GLN A 181 -31.79 -6.31 17.70
CA GLN A 181 -32.21 -7.71 17.89
C GLN A 181 -32.73 -7.99 19.31
N SER A 182 -32.52 -7.07 20.25
CA SER A 182 -32.93 -7.20 21.66
C SER A 182 -34.17 -6.35 21.99
N GLU A 183 -34.73 -5.61 21.06
CA GLU A 183 -36.01 -4.89 21.08
C GLU A 183 -37.08 -5.68 20.33
#